data_a8ec025576fd80d0322a1307c9f3459a
#
_entry.id   a8ec025576fd80d0322a1307c9f3459a
#
_cell.length_a   1.000
_cell.length_b   1.000
_cell.length_c   1.000
_cell.angle_alpha   90.00
_cell.angle_beta   90.00
_cell.angle_gamma   90.00
#
_symmetry.space_group_name_H-M   'P 1'
#
loop_
_entity.id
_entity.type
_entity.pdbx_description
1 polymer ?
#
loop_
_entity_poly.entity_id
_entity_poly.type
_entity_poly.pdbx_seq_one_letter_code
_entity_poly.pdbx_strand_id
1 'polypeptide(L)'
;MAAMLTLVSATLQAADVTITVNGKVVAKPCTVSTTNATVDLGDLYSFSLVSAGAASAWHDVALELTHCPVGTSRVTASFSGAADSTGYYKNQGTAQNIQLELQDDSGNTLNTGATKTVQVDDSSQSAHFPLQVRALTVNGGATQGTIQAVISITYTYS
;
A
#
# COMPACT_ATOMS: atom_id res chain seq x y z
N MET A 1 -8.30 -44.71 -81.71
CA MET A 1 -7.42 -44.03 -80.73
C MET A 1 -8.30 -43.21 -79.80
N ALA A 2 -8.46 -43.66 -78.59
CA ALA A 2 -9.22 -42.95 -77.57
C ALA A 2 -8.25 -42.06 -76.77
N ALA A 3 -8.45 -40.75 -76.80
CA ALA A 3 -7.72 -39.76 -75.99
C ALA A 3 -8.34 -39.71 -74.59
N MET A 4 -7.62 -40.18 -73.66
CA MET A 4 -8.03 -40.14 -72.25
C MET A 4 -7.66 -38.79 -71.63
N LEU A 5 -8.69 -37.92 -71.44
CA LEU A 5 -8.52 -36.65 -70.80
C LEU A 5 -8.49 -36.89 -69.28
N THR A 6 -7.33 -36.81 -68.65
CA THR A 6 -7.20 -36.83 -67.23
C THR A 6 -7.57 -35.44 -66.67
N LEU A 7 -8.71 -35.33 -66.00
CA LEU A 7 -9.05 -34.16 -65.19
C LEU A 7 -8.18 -34.14 -63.95
N VAL A 8 -7.28 -33.18 -63.87
CA VAL A 8 -6.54 -32.88 -62.65
C VAL A 8 -7.48 -32.00 -61.79
N SER A 9 -8.06 -32.61 -60.79
CA SER A 9 -8.80 -31.86 -59.74
C SER A 9 -7.81 -31.09 -58.91
N ALA A 10 -7.68 -29.79 -59.10
CA ALA A 10 -6.97 -28.91 -58.25
C ALA A 10 -7.82 -28.72 -56.96
N THR A 11 -7.38 -29.33 -55.85
CA THR A 11 -7.94 -29.06 -54.56
C THR A 11 -7.55 -27.63 -54.16
N LEU A 12 -8.49 -26.69 -54.21
CA LEU A 12 -8.31 -25.39 -53.58
C LEU A 12 -8.29 -25.61 -52.08
N GLN A 13 -7.11 -25.52 -51.49
CA GLN A 13 -6.95 -25.51 -50.07
C GLN A 13 -7.24 -24.09 -49.58
N ALA A 14 -8.38 -23.92 -48.92
CA ALA A 14 -8.67 -22.67 -48.23
C ALA A 14 -7.63 -22.45 -47.13
N ALA A 15 -6.98 -21.31 -47.13
CA ALA A 15 -6.07 -20.96 -46.04
C ALA A 15 -6.89 -20.81 -44.76
N ASP A 16 -6.58 -21.58 -43.73
CA ASP A 16 -7.17 -21.43 -42.41
C ASP A 16 -6.72 -20.08 -41.84
N VAL A 17 -7.69 -19.27 -41.44
CA VAL A 17 -7.40 -17.98 -40.80
C VAL A 17 -7.43 -18.18 -39.30
N THR A 18 -6.31 -17.86 -38.63
CA THR A 18 -6.23 -17.84 -37.17
C THR A 18 -6.44 -16.41 -36.68
N ILE A 19 -7.43 -16.23 -35.82
CA ILE A 19 -7.69 -14.95 -35.14
C ILE A 19 -7.24 -15.12 -33.71
N THR A 20 -6.25 -14.31 -33.30
CA THR A 20 -5.80 -14.26 -31.91
C THR A 20 -6.39 -13.03 -31.25
N VAL A 21 -7.09 -13.25 -30.12
CA VAL A 21 -7.67 -12.16 -29.34
C VAL A 21 -6.96 -12.14 -27.99
N ASN A 22 -6.36 -10.99 -27.68
CA ASN A 22 -5.70 -10.76 -26.40
C ASN A 22 -6.42 -9.65 -25.65
N GLY A 23 -6.52 -9.83 -24.35
CA GLY A 23 -7.13 -8.84 -23.49
C GLY A 23 -6.74 -9.11 -22.04
N LYS A 24 -6.86 -8.10 -21.21
CA LYS A 24 -6.66 -8.20 -19.76
C LYS A 24 -7.77 -7.47 -19.05
N VAL A 25 -8.39 -8.15 -18.09
CA VAL A 25 -9.33 -7.49 -17.18
C VAL A 25 -8.55 -7.06 -15.96
N VAL A 26 -8.57 -5.77 -15.66
CA VAL A 26 -7.89 -5.20 -14.50
C VAL A 26 -8.90 -4.43 -13.65
N ALA A 27 -8.67 -4.42 -12.32
CA ALA A 27 -9.44 -3.58 -11.44
C ALA A 27 -9.10 -2.11 -11.73
N LYS A 28 -10.13 -1.27 -11.84
CA LYS A 28 -9.95 0.17 -11.94
C LYS A 28 -9.62 0.72 -10.55
N PRO A 29 -8.66 1.66 -10.40
CA PRO A 29 -8.35 2.22 -9.10
C PRO A 29 -9.47 3.11 -8.56
N CYS A 30 -9.57 3.16 -7.22
CA CYS A 30 -10.27 4.24 -6.53
C CYS A 30 -9.50 5.56 -6.71
N THR A 31 -10.15 6.67 -6.41
CA THR A 31 -9.48 7.97 -6.30
C THR A 31 -8.84 8.08 -4.92
N VAL A 32 -7.55 8.33 -4.84
CA VAL A 32 -6.86 8.57 -3.57
C VAL A 32 -7.18 9.99 -3.11
N SER A 33 -8.02 10.12 -2.08
CA SER A 33 -8.42 11.41 -1.54
C SER A 33 -7.36 12.00 -0.62
N THR A 34 -6.68 11.15 0.15
CA THR A 34 -5.56 11.54 1.01
C THR A 34 -4.25 11.24 0.30
N THR A 35 -3.72 12.20 -0.44
CA THR A 35 -2.45 12.05 -1.16
C THR A 35 -1.24 12.34 -0.28
N ASN A 36 -1.40 13.22 0.70
CA ASN A 36 -0.40 13.53 1.72
C ASN A 36 -1.10 13.66 3.07
N ALA A 37 -0.57 12.99 4.06
CA ALA A 37 -0.97 13.14 5.45
C ALA A 37 0.23 13.60 6.27
N THR A 38 0.06 14.66 7.03
CA THR A 38 1.07 15.14 7.97
C THR A 38 0.55 14.92 9.39
N VAL A 39 1.37 14.26 10.20
CA VAL A 39 1.08 14.05 11.62
C VAL A 39 2.10 14.83 12.42
N ASP A 40 1.62 15.77 13.21
CA ASP A 40 2.45 16.53 14.15
C ASP A 40 2.36 15.86 15.53
N LEU A 41 3.46 15.32 16.00
CA LEU A 41 3.55 14.71 17.31
C LEU A 41 3.68 15.74 18.44
N GLY A 42 3.81 17.02 18.10
CA GLY A 42 4.07 18.09 19.06
C GLY A 42 5.44 17.98 19.70
N ASP A 43 5.60 18.67 20.81
CA ASP A 43 6.83 18.65 21.59
C ASP A 43 6.86 17.42 22.50
N LEU A 44 7.87 16.57 22.30
CA LEU A 44 8.13 15.41 23.14
C LEU A 44 9.33 15.70 24.03
N TYR A 45 9.18 15.40 25.32
CA TYR A 45 10.23 15.65 26.29
C TYR A 45 11.13 14.42 26.45
N SER A 46 12.44 14.61 26.32
CA SER A 46 13.41 13.52 26.44
C SER A 46 13.33 12.78 27.79
N PHE A 47 12.96 13.45 28.87
CA PHE A 47 12.78 12.81 30.17
C PHE A 47 11.61 11.81 30.21
N SER A 48 10.63 11.96 29.32
CA SER A 48 9.54 11.00 29.19
C SER A 48 9.92 9.77 28.34
N LEU A 49 11.06 9.81 27.67
CA LEU A 49 11.56 8.80 26.73
C LEU A 49 12.91 8.22 27.18
N VAL A 50 13.12 8.14 28.48
CA VAL A 50 14.37 7.64 29.07
C VAL A 50 14.41 6.13 29.10
N SER A 51 13.30 5.51 29.46
CA SER A 51 13.23 4.06 29.64
C SER A 51 13.01 3.33 28.34
N ALA A 52 13.58 2.14 28.21
CA ALA A 52 13.33 1.25 27.09
C ALA A 52 11.82 0.96 26.97
N GLY A 53 11.28 1.10 25.76
CA GLY A 53 9.86 0.92 25.48
C GLY A 53 8.99 2.15 25.77
N ALA A 54 9.56 3.24 26.25
CA ALA A 54 8.80 4.48 26.45
C ALA A 54 8.32 5.04 25.10
N ALA A 55 7.12 5.59 25.08
CA ALA A 55 6.51 6.08 23.86
C ALA A 55 5.66 7.33 24.11
N SER A 56 5.45 8.10 23.06
CA SER A 56 4.49 9.22 23.07
C SER A 56 3.05 8.71 23.04
N ALA A 57 2.10 9.64 23.17
CA ALA A 57 0.70 9.34 22.86
C ALA A 57 0.53 8.98 21.39
N TRP A 58 -0.51 8.22 21.10
CA TRP A 58 -0.93 7.90 19.75
C TRP A 58 -1.57 9.12 19.08
N HIS A 59 -1.29 9.29 17.79
CA HIS A 59 -1.89 10.29 16.94
C HIS A 59 -2.59 9.61 15.76
N ASP A 60 -3.84 9.96 15.54
CA ASP A 60 -4.62 9.37 14.46
C ASP A 60 -4.19 9.90 13.10
N VAL A 61 -4.16 9.02 12.14
CA VAL A 61 -4.01 9.34 10.73
C VAL A 61 -4.97 8.47 9.92
N ALA A 62 -5.86 9.10 9.17
CA ALA A 62 -6.82 8.38 8.34
C ALA A 62 -6.45 8.54 6.87
N LEU A 63 -6.47 7.43 6.14
CA LEU A 63 -6.33 7.43 4.70
C LEU A 63 -7.67 7.10 4.08
N GLU A 64 -8.09 7.90 3.11
CA GLU A 64 -9.37 7.74 2.44
C GLU A 64 -9.21 7.63 0.94
N LEU A 65 -9.96 6.69 0.38
CA LEU A 65 -10.13 6.51 -1.04
C LEU A 65 -11.62 6.66 -1.38
N THR A 66 -11.89 7.36 -2.45
CA THR A 66 -13.26 7.64 -2.91
C THR A 66 -13.45 7.20 -4.35
N HIS A 67 -14.69 7.27 -4.84
CA HIS A 67 -15.02 6.91 -6.22
C HIS A 67 -14.50 5.52 -6.61
N CYS A 68 -14.55 4.58 -5.68
CA CYS A 68 -14.23 3.20 -5.98
C CYS A 68 -15.23 2.66 -7.01
N PRO A 69 -14.78 2.05 -8.09
CA PRO A 69 -15.67 1.54 -9.11
C PRO A 69 -16.53 0.39 -8.58
N VAL A 70 -17.73 0.28 -9.11
CA VAL A 70 -18.58 -0.89 -8.84
C VAL A 70 -17.83 -2.16 -9.23
N GLY A 71 -17.82 -3.14 -8.32
CA GLY A 71 -17.08 -4.38 -8.48
C GLY A 71 -15.71 -4.40 -7.81
N THR A 72 -15.20 -3.26 -7.34
CA THR A 72 -14.03 -3.25 -6.45
C THR A 72 -14.49 -3.58 -5.03
N SER A 73 -14.11 -4.73 -4.53
CA SER A 73 -14.56 -5.21 -3.21
C SER A 73 -13.58 -4.88 -2.09
N ARG A 74 -12.29 -4.80 -2.41
CA ARG A 74 -11.22 -4.62 -1.43
C ARG A 74 -10.13 -3.71 -1.94
N VAL A 75 -9.50 -3.01 -1.00
CA VAL A 75 -8.28 -2.24 -1.22
C VAL A 75 -7.23 -2.74 -0.25
N THR A 76 -6.04 -3.04 -0.75
CA THR A 76 -4.89 -3.41 0.06
C THR A 76 -3.86 -2.30 0.00
N ALA A 77 -3.51 -1.75 1.16
CA ALA A 77 -2.42 -0.80 1.33
C ALA A 77 -1.14 -1.54 1.68
N SER A 78 -0.06 -1.23 1.00
CA SER A 78 1.29 -1.71 1.31
C SER A 78 2.12 -0.55 1.84
N PHE A 79 2.78 -0.75 2.96
CA PHE A 79 3.53 0.28 3.66
C PHE A 79 5.03 0.07 3.46
N SER A 80 5.76 1.15 3.17
CA SER A 80 7.20 1.11 3.01
C SER A 80 7.85 2.38 3.52
N GLY A 81 9.05 2.26 4.07
CA GLY A 81 9.84 3.37 4.56
C GLY A 81 11.19 2.90 5.08
N ALA A 82 12.07 3.83 5.39
CA ALA A 82 13.33 3.50 6.03
C ALA A 82 13.08 2.92 7.42
N ALA A 83 13.66 1.76 7.71
CA ALA A 83 13.63 1.12 9.02
C ALA A 83 15.03 1.06 9.61
N ASP A 84 15.12 1.03 10.94
CA ASP A 84 16.37 0.76 11.64
C ASP A 84 16.45 -0.71 12.11
N SER A 85 17.46 -1.03 12.88
CA SER A 85 17.69 -2.38 13.39
C SER A 85 16.58 -2.89 14.31
N THR A 86 15.72 -2.02 14.83
CA THR A 86 14.58 -2.40 15.67
C THR A 86 13.39 -2.91 14.87
N GLY A 87 13.37 -2.67 13.56
CA GLY A 87 12.27 -2.99 12.65
C GLY A 87 11.23 -1.90 12.51
N TYR A 88 11.21 -0.90 13.39
CA TYR A 88 10.33 0.26 13.28
C TYR A 88 10.87 1.28 12.28
N TYR A 89 10.04 2.26 11.90
CA TYR A 89 10.49 3.31 11.00
C TYR A 89 11.55 4.17 11.66
N LYS A 90 12.63 4.36 10.92
CA LYS A 90 13.78 5.13 11.37
C LYS A 90 13.44 6.62 11.45
N ASN A 91 13.82 7.26 12.56
CA ASN A 91 13.84 8.71 12.62
C ASN A 91 14.92 9.26 11.69
N GLN A 92 14.53 10.10 10.74
CA GLN A 92 15.42 10.82 9.82
C GLN A 92 15.78 12.21 10.34
N GLY A 93 15.20 12.64 11.45
CA GLY A 93 15.56 13.85 12.16
C GLY A 93 16.82 13.70 12.99
N THR A 94 17.12 14.70 13.80
CA THR A 94 18.35 14.77 14.59
C THR A 94 18.29 14.07 15.96
N ALA A 95 17.08 13.80 16.48
CA ALA A 95 16.92 13.05 17.73
C ALA A 95 17.43 11.61 17.55
N GLN A 96 18.17 11.12 18.56
CA GLN A 96 18.72 9.77 18.57
C GLN A 96 17.88 8.84 19.46
N ASN A 97 17.99 7.55 19.22
CA ASN A 97 17.30 6.51 19.97
C ASN A 97 15.78 6.67 19.98
N ILE A 98 15.23 7.08 18.87
CA ILE A 98 13.79 7.22 18.67
C ILE A 98 13.38 6.62 17.33
N GLN A 99 12.24 5.95 17.31
CA GLN A 99 11.63 5.32 16.14
C GLN A 99 10.18 5.77 16.03
N LEU A 100 9.57 5.55 14.88
CA LEU A 100 8.15 5.79 14.65
C LEU A 100 7.44 4.46 14.50
N GLU A 101 6.37 4.29 15.23
CA GLU A 101 5.51 3.11 15.17
C GLU A 101 4.18 3.49 14.54
N LEU A 102 3.82 2.77 13.47
CA LEU A 102 2.54 2.86 12.81
C LEU A 102 1.75 1.59 13.10
N GLN A 103 0.48 1.74 13.46
CA GLN A 103 -0.41 0.59 13.61
C GLN A 103 -1.81 0.88 13.08
N ASP A 104 -2.56 -0.20 12.87
CA ASP A 104 -3.97 -0.11 12.51
C ASP A 104 -4.86 0.01 13.77
N ASP A 105 -6.15 0.15 13.53
CA ASP A 105 -7.18 0.25 14.58
C ASP A 105 -7.35 -1.03 15.42
N SER A 106 -6.80 -2.15 14.96
CA SER A 106 -6.79 -3.41 15.70
C SER A 106 -5.51 -3.61 16.54
N GLY A 107 -4.59 -2.66 16.50
CA GLY A 107 -3.32 -2.72 17.22
C GLY A 107 -2.21 -3.50 16.51
N ASN A 108 -2.39 -3.83 15.23
CA ASN A 108 -1.34 -4.48 14.46
C ASN A 108 -0.30 -3.47 13.98
N THR A 109 0.95 -3.72 14.29
CA THR A 109 2.06 -2.87 13.84
C THR A 109 2.27 -3.03 12.33
N LEU A 110 2.37 -1.90 11.63
CA LEU A 110 2.54 -1.81 10.19
C LEU A 110 3.93 -1.30 9.83
N ASN A 111 4.94 -2.14 10.05
CA ASN A 111 6.31 -1.86 9.67
C ASN A 111 6.50 -1.92 8.15
N THR A 112 7.68 -1.53 7.66
CA THR A 112 7.99 -1.60 6.23
C THR A 112 7.78 -3.03 5.70
N GLY A 113 7.07 -3.13 4.58
CA GLY A 113 6.66 -4.41 4.00
C GLY A 113 5.31 -4.94 4.49
N ALA A 114 4.71 -4.35 5.53
CA ALA A 114 3.40 -4.73 6.01
C ALA A 114 2.28 -4.32 5.04
N THR A 115 1.18 -5.04 5.10
CA THR A 115 -0.02 -4.76 4.31
C THR A 115 -1.25 -4.72 5.20
N LYS A 116 -2.22 -3.91 4.81
CA LYS A 116 -3.56 -3.86 5.42
C LYS A 116 -4.59 -3.88 4.31
N THR A 117 -5.57 -4.75 4.43
CA THR A 117 -6.70 -4.84 3.50
C THR A 117 -7.97 -4.38 4.18
N VAL A 118 -8.72 -3.54 3.50
CA VAL A 118 -10.05 -3.09 3.93
C VAL A 118 -11.07 -3.39 2.84
N GLN A 119 -12.32 -3.56 3.24
CA GLN A 119 -13.43 -3.69 2.31
C GLN A 119 -13.86 -2.31 1.80
N VAL A 120 -14.28 -2.26 0.56
CA VAL A 120 -14.93 -1.08 -0.01
C VAL A 120 -16.37 -1.04 0.47
N ASP A 121 -16.81 0.10 0.96
CA ASP A 121 -18.22 0.34 1.25
C ASP A 121 -18.93 0.62 -0.08
N ASP A 122 -19.77 -0.30 -0.51
CA ASP A 122 -20.49 -0.19 -1.78
C ASP A 122 -21.49 0.98 -1.79
N SER A 123 -22.03 1.35 -0.63
CA SER A 123 -23.02 2.43 -0.52
C SER A 123 -22.41 3.80 -0.74
N SER A 124 -21.21 4.02 -0.24
CA SER A 124 -20.44 5.27 -0.36
C SER A 124 -19.36 5.20 -1.45
N GLN A 125 -19.10 4.00 -2.00
CA GLN A 125 -18.00 3.75 -2.95
C GLN A 125 -16.66 4.27 -2.42
N SER A 126 -16.38 3.97 -1.16
CA SER A 126 -15.19 4.46 -0.46
C SER A 126 -14.50 3.35 0.33
N ALA A 127 -13.21 3.55 0.56
CA ALA A 127 -12.41 2.71 1.45
C ALA A 127 -11.70 3.60 2.47
N HIS A 128 -11.62 3.14 3.70
CA HIS A 128 -11.09 3.89 4.81
C HIS A 128 -10.08 3.07 5.59
N PHE A 129 -8.90 3.64 5.83
CA PHE A 129 -7.84 3.05 6.63
C PHE A 129 -7.63 3.89 7.89
N PRO A 130 -8.22 3.52 9.03
CA PRO A 130 -7.93 4.16 10.30
C PRO A 130 -6.58 3.68 10.83
N LEU A 131 -5.63 4.58 10.93
CA LEU A 131 -4.27 4.31 11.39
C LEU A 131 -3.93 5.23 12.55
N GLN A 132 -2.87 4.88 13.29
CA GLN A 132 -2.30 5.72 14.31
C GLN A 132 -0.78 5.58 14.35
N VAL A 133 -0.11 6.64 14.73
CA VAL A 133 1.34 6.73 14.79
C VAL A 133 1.78 7.34 16.11
N ARG A 134 2.92 6.89 16.61
CA ARG A 134 3.59 7.47 17.79
C ARG A 134 5.10 7.41 17.64
N ALA A 135 5.79 8.21 18.45
CA ALA A 135 7.20 8.06 18.67
C ALA A 135 7.45 7.01 19.77
N LEU A 136 8.46 6.20 19.59
CA LEU A 136 8.82 5.10 20.47
C LEU A 136 10.34 5.06 20.62
N THR A 137 10.83 4.82 21.83
CA THR A 137 12.23 4.48 22.05
C THR A 137 12.34 3.03 22.51
N VAL A 138 12.79 2.15 21.63
CA VAL A 138 12.90 0.72 21.92
C VAL A 138 13.94 0.47 23.01
N ASN A 139 15.09 1.13 22.90
CA ASN A 139 16.23 0.91 23.79
C ASN A 139 16.34 1.95 24.93
N GLY A 140 15.49 2.97 24.92
CA GLY A 140 15.56 4.08 25.87
C GLY A 140 16.60 5.13 25.51
N GLY A 141 16.66 6.19 26.30
CA GLY A 141 17.64 7.23 26.15
C GLY A 141 17.48 8.10 24.90
N ALA A 142 16.26 8.42 24.53
CA ALA A 142 16.00 9.35 23.43
C ALA A 142 16.63 10.71 23.71
N THR A 143 17.32 11.26 22.72
CA THR A 143 17.97 12.57 22.83
C THR A 143 17.08 13.68 22.28
N GLN A 144 17.40 14.91 22.64
CA GLN A 144 16.78 16.08 22.02
C GLN A 144 17.11 16.16 20.53
N GLY A 145 16.18 16.67 19.75
CA GLY A 145 16.35 16.84 18.31
C GLY A 145 15.02 16.78 17.59
N THR A 146 15.09 16.79 16.28
CA THR A 146 13.93 16.72 15.41
C THR A 146 13.50 15.28 15.15
N ILE A 147 12.22 15.08 14.90
CA ILE A 147 11.63 13.80 14.51
C ILE A 147 11.04 13.97 13.12
N GLN A 148 11.40 13.08 12.21
CA GLN A 148 10.85 13.03 10.87
C GLN A 148 10.92 11.60 10.33
N ALA A 149 9.85 11.13 9.77
CA ALA A 149 9.83 9.89 9.00
C ALA A 149 8.91 10.04 7.79
N VAL A 150 9.23 9.33 6.73
CA VAL A 150 8.40 9.25 5.52
C VAL A 150 7.97 7.81 5.34
N ILE A 151 6.67 7.60 5.26
CA ILE A 151 6.07 6.30 5.01
C ILE A 151 5.32 6.41 3.68
N SER A 152 5.71 5.59 2.72
CA SER A 152 5.06 5.50 1.42
C SER A 152 4.02 4.41 1.43
N ILE A 153 2.87 4.67 0.84
CA ILE A 153 1.74 3.75 0.79
C ILE A 153 1.36 3.53 -0.66
N THR A 154 1.29 2.27 -1.04
CA THR A 154 0.87 1.83 -2.37
C THR A 154 -0.42 1.03 -2.24
N TYR A 155 -1.40 1.31 -3.09
CA TYR A 155 -2.69 0.62 -3.06
C TYR A 155 -2.81 -0.38 -4.21
N THR A 156 -3.39 -1.53 -3.91
CA THR A 156 -3.84 -2.52 -4.89
C THR A 156 -5.33 -2.79 -4.69
N TYR A 157 -6.02 -3.08 -5.77
CA TYR A 157 -7.48 -3.18 -5.81
C TYR A 157 -7.91 -4.56 -6.28
N SER A 158 -8.96 -5.10 -5.69
CA SER A 158 -9.52 -6.40 -6.07
C SER A 158 -11.03 -6.46 -5.92
#